data_ed050dec9123c280bb82960cd6336ff7
#
_entry.id   ed050dec9123c280bb82960cd6336ff7
#
_cell.length_a   1.000
_cell.length_b   1.000
_cell.length_c   1.000
_cell.angle_alpha   90.00
_cell.angle_beta   90.00
_cell.angle_gamma   90.00
#
_symmetry.space_group_name_H-M   'P 1'
#
loop_
_entity.id
_entity.type
_entity.pdbx_description
1 polymer ?
#
loop_
_entity_poly.entity_id
_entity_poly.type
_entity_poly.pdbx_seq_one_letter_code
_entity_poly.pdbx_strand_id
1 'polypeptide(L)'
;MINRRRFIETGSLASLGSIISNVSFTRAQSKLNKELGVQIHSVRPQLIDDFEGTLSKISRIGYKNIEAYGLNSDGFFIEKISPKYYRDTVRNLGMNLLSSHINYFNFKDINRIIDSALEAEIKYGIIPITPEKYRQSISGYRDFAEYLNKVGEKFNESGIIFGFHNHDFQFNRLENKIPYEILLQHTMPNFVTFQMDLYWATKGGADPIYLINKYPGRFKSFHVKDLDKSYNRASVGSGVIDFKSIFNLKQVAGLMDYFVEDFRPDQEPFEKLEKSFNYLYNSDFAS
;
A
#
# COMPACT_ATOMS: atom_id res chain seq x y z
N MET A 1 -26.05 -22.43 63.36
CA MET A 1 -26.63 -23.15 62.21
C MET A 1 -27.50 -22.19 61.43
N ILE A 2 -26.96 -21.55 60.36
CA ILE A 2 -27.72 -20.60 59.58
C ILE A 2 -27.91 -21.24 58.19
N ASN A 3 -29.17 -21.29 57.81
CA ASN A 3 -29.76 -22.05 56.75
C ASN A 3 -29.34 -21.52 55.34
N ARG A 4 -28.67 -22.33 54.56
CA ARG A 4 -28.41 -22.11 53.14
C ARG A 4 -29.62 -22.53 52.31
N ARG A 5 -30.56 -21.61 52.05
CA ARG A 5 -31.55 -21.77 50.95
C ARG A 5 -32.34 -20.47 50.81
N ARG A 6 -31.81 -19.54 49.96
CA ARG A 6 -32.59 -18.50 49.24
C ARG A 6 -31.61 -17.58 48.52
N PHE A 7 -31.10 -18.01 47.37
CA PHE A 7 -30.46 -17.12 46.43
C PHE A 7 -30.38 -17.80 45.03
N ILE A 8 -31.50 -18.17 44.47
CA ILE A 8 -31.62 -18.48 43.03
C ILE A 8 -33.07 -18.13 42.68
N GLU A 9 -33.32 -16.94 42.18
CA GLU A 9 -34.44 -16.52 41.34
C GLU A 9 -34.44 -15.00 41.24
N THR A 10 -33.54 -14.43 40.48
CA THR A 10 -33.66 -13.12 39.80
C THR A 10 -32.36 -12.89 39.03
N GLY A 11 -32.22 -13.52 37.86
CA GLY A 11 -31.03 -13.35 37.05
C GLY A 11 -31.19 -13.90 35.64
N SER A 12 -32.27 -13.60 34.97
CA SER A 12 -32.42 -14.08 33.58
C SER A 12 -33.32 -13.16 32.76
N LEU A 13 -32.94 -11.86 32.61
CA LEU A 13 -33.57 -10.98 31.59
C LEU A 13 -32.69 -9.79 31.16
N ALA A 14 -31.41 -9.76 31.55
CA ALA A 14 -30.53 -8.62 31.24
C ALA A 14 -29.41 -8.92 30.17
N SER A 15 -29.34 -10.14 29.60
CA SER A 15 -28.20 -10.54 28.77
C SER A 15 -28.43 -10.50 27.27
N LEU A 16 -29.64 -10.27 26.77
CA LEU A 16 -29.91 -10.23 25.31
C LEU A 16 -29.87 -8.82 24.70
N GLY A 17 -30.03 -7.77 25.51
CA GLY A 17 -29.98 -6.38 25.04
C GLY A 17 -28.57 -5.84 24.82
N SER A 18 -27.58 -6.33 25.61
CA SER A 18 -26.20 -5.83 25.55
C SER A 18 -25.35 -6.41 24.39
N ILE A 19 -25.72 -7.60 23.88
CA ILE A 19 -25.00 -8.21 22.76
C ILE A 19 -25.35 -7.54 21.42
N ILE A 20 -26.61 -7.13 21.25
CA ILE A 20 -27.05 -6.46 20.00
C ILE A 20 -26.50 -5.03 19.93
N SER A 21 -26.41 -4.31 21.05
CA SER A 21 -25.83 -2.96 21.10
C SER A 21 -24.31 -2.97 20.88
N ASN A 22 -23.59 -3.98 21.40
CA ASN A 22 -22.15 -4.09 21.21
C ASN A 22 -21.77 -4.47 19.78
N VAL A 23 -22.52 -5.34 19.09
CA VAL A 23 -22.27 -5.70 17.69
C VAL A 23 -22.57 -4.52 16.76
N SER A 24 -23.62 -3.74 17.03
CA SER A 24 -23.92 -2.54 16.26
C SER A 24 -22.92 -1.40 16.52
N PHE A 25 -22.45 -1.27 17.75
CA PHE A 25 -21.47 -0.24 18.13
C PHE A 25 -20.07 -0.56 17.59
N THR A 26 -19.60 -1.82 17.65
CA THR A 26 -18.34 -2.23 17.06
C THR A 26 -18.36 -2.14 15.54
N ARG A 27 -19.48 -2.43 14.87
CA ARG A 27 -19.63 -2.29 13.43
C ARG A 27 -19.70 -0.82 12.98
N ALA A 28 -20.29 0.06 13.76
CA ALA A 28 -20.28 1.51 13.52
C ALA A 28 -18.90 2.13 13.79
N GLN A 29 -18.20 1.66 14.85
CA GLN A 29 -16.87 2.16 15.19
C GLN A 29 -15.79 1.68 14.21
N SER A 30 -15.92 0.47 13.65
CA SER A 30 -15.03 0.00 12.57
C SER A 30 -15.22 0.78 11.27
N LYS A 31 -16.40 1.33 11.00
CA LYS A 31 -16.63 2.24 9.85
C LYS A 31 -15.99 3.62 10.04
N LEU A 32 -15.85 4.09 11.28
CA LEU A 32 -15.36 5.44 11.59
C LEU A 32 -13.82 5.60 11.51
N ASN A 33 -13.05 4.50 11.44
CA ASN A 33 -11.59 4.53 11.55
C ASN A 33 -10.86 3.91 10.37
N LYS A 34 -11.43 3.91 9.15
CA LYS A 34 -10.70 3.45 7.96
C LYS A 34 -9.76 4.55 7.46
N GLU A 35 -8.46 4.33 7.66
CA GLU A 35 -7.41 5.23 7.17
C GLU A 35 -6.93 4.80 5.78
N LEU A 36 -7.73 5.14 4.76
CA LEU A 36 -7.40 4.81 3.38
C LEU A 36 -6.18 5.60 2.89
N GLY A 37 -5.28 4.89 2.19
CA GLY A 37 -4.11 5.47 1.55
C GLY A 37 -4.33 5.79 0.07
N VAL A 38 -3.58 6.74 -0.44
CA VAL A 38 -3.53 7.09 -1.87
C VAL A 38 -2.10 7.31 -2.34
N GLN A 39 -1.76 6.73 -3.49
CA GLN A 39 -0.52 7.05 -4.20
C GLN A 39 -0.73 8.33 -5.02
N ILE A 40 0.03 9.36 -4.66
CA ILE A 40 -0.18 10.72 -5.19
C ILE A 40 0.22 10.86 -6.69
N HIS A 41 0.90 9.86 -7.24
CA HIS A 41 1.14 9.79 -8.69
C HIS A 41 -0.16 9.80 -9.50
N SER A 42 -1.28 9.38 -8.89
CA SER A 42 -2.63 9.45 -9.47
C SER A 42 -3.03 10.86 -9.92
N VAL A 43 -2.49 11.87 -9.27
CA VAL A 43 -2.76 13.31 -9.51
C VAL A 43 -1.48 14.07 -9.87
N ARG A 44 -0.51 13.38 -10.48
CA ARG A 44 0.81 13.95 -10.77
C ARG A 44 0.79 15.29 -11.49
N PRO A 45 0.03 15.50 -12.59
CA PRO A 45 0.00 16.80 -13.26
C PRO A 45 -0.48 17.92 -12.35
N GLN A 46 -1.55 17.67 -11.59
CA GLN A 46 -2.14 18.62 -10.66
C GLN A 46 -1.21 18.92 -9.49
N LEU A 47 -0.46 17.91 -9.01
CA LEU A 47 0.51 18.06 -7.93
C LEU A 47 1.69 18.96 -8.35
N ILE A 48 2.13 18.85 -9.60
CA ILE A 48 3.22 19.68 -10.16
C ILE A 48 2.75 21.12 -10.31
N ASP A 49 1.51 21.33 -10.75
CA ASP A 49 0.92 22.65 -10.99
C ASP A 49 0.57 23.37 -9.67
N ASP A 50 -0.06 22.67 -8.72
CA ASP A 50 -0.50 23.18 -7.41
C ASP A 50 -0.37 22.12 -6.33
N PHE A 51 0.77 22.09 -5.66
CA PHE A 51 1.10 21.08 -4.65
C PHE A 51 0.13 21.10 -3.46
N GLU A 52 -0.03 22.25 -2.84
CA GLU A 52 -0.86 22.36 -1.62
C GLU A 52 -2.36 22.23 -1.92
N GLY A 53 -2.84 22.86 -3.00
CA GLY A 53 -4.23 22.75 -3.42
C GLY A 53 -4.61 21.32 -3.83
N THR A 54 -3.69 20.58 -4.46
CA THR A 54 -3.89 19.18 -4.82
C THR A 54 -3.99 18.31 -3.56
N LEU A 55 -3.09 18.44 -2.61
CA LEU A 55 -3.15 17.71 -1.33
C LEU A 55 -4.40 18.07 -0.52
N SER A 56 -4.82 19.35 -0.55
CA SER A 56 -6.07 19.78 0.08
C SER A 56 -7.30 19.11 -0.53
N LYS A 57 -7.35 18.91 -1.85
CA LYS A 57 -8.43 18.17 -2.52
C LYS A 57 -8.44 16.69 -2.10
N ILE A 58 -7.28 16.05 -2.01
CA ILE A 58 -7.14 14.66 -1.53
C ILE A 58 -7.64 14.52 -0.09
N SER A 59 -7.25 15.45 0.80
CA SER A 59 -7.74 15.45 2.19
C SER A 59 -9.26 15.59 2.27
N ARG A 60 -9.88 16.42 1.42
CA ARG A 60 -11.35 16.61 1.36
C ARG A 60 -12.10 15.38 0.86
N ILE A 61 -11.52 14.56 -0.02
CA ILE A 61 -12.08 13.26 -0.40
C ILE A 61 -12.15 12.33 0.81
N GLY A 62 -11.21 12.44 1.75
CA GLY A 62 -11.18 11.68 2.99
C GLY A 62 -9.97 10.77 3.17
N TYR A 63 -9.05 10.71 2.22
CA TYR A 63 -7.80 9.96 2.36
C TYR A 63 -7.00 10.44 3.56
N LYS A 64 -6.38 9.50 4.27
CA LYS A 64 -5.60 9.79 5.48
C LYS A 64 -4.13 9.51 5.32
N ASN A 65 -3.75 8.56 4.48
CA ASN A 65 -2.37 8.17 4.27
C ASN A 65 -1.93 8.51 2.84
N ILE A 66 -0.83 9.21 2.73
CA ILE A 66 -0.22 9.57 1.46
C ILE A 66 0.97 8.67 1.19
N GLU A 67 1.00 8.11 -0.01
CA GLU A 67 2.23 7.59 -0.60
C GLU A 67 2.74 8.60 -1.62
N ALA A 68 3.90 9.19 -1.33
CA ALA A 68 4.61 10.07 -2.24
C ALA A 68 5.32 9.29 -3.35
N TYR A 69 5.89 9.99 -4.31
CA TYR A 69 6.76 9.41 -5.31
C TYR A 69 7.93 10.35 -5.62
N GLY A 70 8.98 9.77 -6.21
CA GLY A 70 10.08 10.54 -6.76
C GLY A 70 11.14 10.98 -5.74
N LEU A 71 11.17 10.41 -4.51
CA LEU A 71 12.32 10.61 -3.63
C LEU A 71 13.59 10.14 -4.38
N ASN A 72 14.54 11.03 -4.56
CA ASN A 72 15.70 10.82 -5.42
C ASN A 72 17.02 10.84 -4.63
N SER A 73 18.13 10.59 -5.31
CA SER A 73 19.48 10.57 -4.73
C SER A 73 19.95 11.93 -4.20
N ASP A 74 19.30 13.03 -4.58
CA ASP A 74 19.62 14.36 -4.05
C ASP A 74 18.89 14.64 -2.73
N GLY A 75 18.03 13.71 -2.28
CA GLY A 75 17.29 13.79 -1.03
C GLY A 75 16.02 14.62 -1.11
N PHE A 76 15.55 14.92 -2.32
CA PHE A 76 14.31 15.66 -2.55
C PHE A 76 13.25 14.76 -3.18
N PHE A 77 12.00 15.10 -2.94
CA PHE A 77 10.87 14.57 -3.68
C PHE A 77 10.74 15.26 -5.05
N ILE A 78 9.71 14.88 -5.82
CA ILE A 78 9.41 15.51 -7.11
C ILE A 78 9.43 17.04 -6.98
N GLU A 79 9.85 17.72 -8.06
CA GLU A 79 9.94 19.21 -8.15
C GLU A 79 10.80 19.84 -7.04
N LYS A 80 11.77 19.10 -6.51
CA LYS A 80 12.69 19.53 -5.44
C LYS A 80 11.96 19.90 -4.13
N ILE A 81 10.81 19.31 -3.86
CA ILE A 81 10.12 19.46 -2.59
C ILE A 81 10.96 18.80 -1.49
N SER A 82 11.29 19.57 -0.44
CA SER A 82 12.07 19.03 0.68
C SER A 82 11.25 18.05 1.53
N PRO A 83 11.88 17.06 2.16
CA PRO A 83 11.22 16.07 3.01
C PRO A 83 10.37 16.73 4.11
N LYS A 84 10.94 17.69 4.82
CA LYS A 84 10.26 18.44 5.88
C LYS A 84 9.03 19.18 5.37
N TYR A 85 9.14 19.91 4.27
CA TYR A 85 8.03 20.68 3.72
C TYR A 85 6.88 19.77 3.26
N TYR A 86 7.19 18.66 2.61
CA TYR A 86 6.16 17.69 2.20
C TYR A 86 5.42 17.13 3.41
N ARG A 87 6.17 16.61 4.38
CA ARG A 87 5.60 16.08 5.63
C ARG A 87 4.71 17.09 6.33
N ASP A 88 5.21 18.31 6.54
CA ASP A 88 4.51 19.33 7.30
C ASP A 88 3.22 19.78 6.57
N THR A 89 3.24 19.91 5.24
CA THR A 89 2.05 20.19 4.43
C THR A 89 1.00 19.09 4.56
N VAL A 90 1.40 17.83 4.42
CA VAL A 90 0.49 16.68 4.57
C VAL A 90 -0.11 16.63 5.97
N ARG A 91 0.71 16.83 7.01
CA ARG A 91 0.29 16.85 8.41
C ARG A 91 -0.68 17.99 8.73
N ASN A 92 -0.43 19.18 8.22
CA ASN A 92 -1.32 20.36 8.40
C ASN A 92 -2.71 20.13 7.79
N LEU A 93 -2.82 19.24 6.81
CA LEU A 93 -4.08 18.82 6.20
C LEU A 93 -4.75 17.63 6.91
N GLY A 94 -4.21 17.19 8.05
CA GLY A 94 -4.75 16.08 8.85
C GLY A 94 -4.54 14.71 8.21
N MET A 95 -3.46 14.56 7.44
CA MET A 95 -3.02 13.33 6.79
C MET A 95 -1.62 12.90 7.27
N ASN A 96 -1.19 11.68 6.93
CA ASN A 96 0.13 11.14 7.21
C ASN A 96 0.88 10.90 5.90
N LEU A 97 2.13 11.36 5.82
CA LEU A 97 3.05 10.97 4.75
C LEU A 97 3.65 9.61 5.12
N LEU A 98 2.99 8.53 4.71
CA LEU A 98 3.26 7.19 5.24
C LEU A 98 4.31 6.42 4.43
N SER A 99 4.35 6.64 3.12
CA SER A 99 5.19 5.89 2.18
C SER A 99 5.74 6.80 1.09
N SER A 100 6.80 6.37 0.45
CA SER A 100 7.26 6.96 -0.81
C SER A 100 7.83 5.93 -1.76
N HIS A 101 7.48 6.07 -3.04
CA HIS A 101 8.28 5.50 -4.11
C HIS A 101 9.61 6.25 -4.20
N ILE A 102 10.69 5.48 -4.15
CA ILE A 102 12.07 5.96 -4.23
C ILE A 102 12.61 5.62 -5.62
N ASN A 103 13.08 6.61 -6.35
CA ASN A 103 13.74 6.35 -7.63
C ASN A 103 14.96 5.43 -7.43
N TYR A 104 15.22 4.54 -8.42
CA TYR A 104 16.43 3.74 -8.36
C TYR A 104 17.68 4.62 -8.23
N PHE A 105 18.59 4.28 -7.32
CA PHE A 105 19.78 5.05 -7.00
C PHE A 105 21.03 4.15 -6.89
N ASN A 106 22.20 4.77 -6.94
CA ASN A 106 23.46 4.08 -6.61
C ASN A 106 23.55 3.84 -5.11
N PHE A 107 24.05 2.68 -4.70
CA PHE A 107 24.16 2.32 -3.28
C PHE A 107 24.97 3.34 -2.44
N LYS A 108 25.94 4.04 -3.06
CA LYS A 108 26.70 5.12 -2.40
C LYS A 108 25.84 6.28 -1.88
N ASP A 109 24.65 6.48 -2.44
CA ASP A 109 23.75 7.58 -2.09
C ASP A 109 22.74 7.19 -0.98
N ILE A 110 22.83 5.96 -0.46
CA ILE A 110 21.84 5.38 0.45
C ILE A 110 21.61 6.19 1.72
N ASN A 111 22.67 6.71 2.33
CA ASN A 111 22.55 7.47 3.59
C ASN A 111 21.70 8.73 3.39
N ARG A 112 21.90 9.46 2.29
CA ARG A 112 21.10 10.65 1.98
C ARG A 112 19.63 10.31 1.76
N ILE A 113 19.34 9.21 1.07
CA ILE A 113 17.96 8.73 0.87
C ILE A 113 17.32 8.39 2.22
N ILE A 114 18.05 7.68 3.08
CA ILE A 114 17.56 7.30 4.43
C ILE A 114 17.33 8.55 5.28
N ASP A 115 18.28 9.49 5.32
CA ASP A 115 18.14 10.73 6.08
C ASP A 115 16.90 11.52 5.63
N SER A 116 16.67 11.61 4.32
CA SER A 116 15.49 12.27 3.77
C SER A 116 14.19 11.52 4.09
N ALA A 117 14.22 10.19 4.08
CA ALA A 117 13.09 9.35 4.46
C ALA A 117 12.74 9.52 5.95
N LEU A 118 13.76 9.61 6.81
CA LEU A 118 13.60 9.88 8.26
C LEU A 118 13.07 11.30 8.50
N GLU A 119 13.61 12.32 7.80
CA GLU A 119 13.10 13.69 7.91
C GLU A 119 11.63 13.80 7.47
N ALA A 120 11.24 13.06 6.44
CA ALA A 120 9.87 12.95 5.97
C ALA A 120 8.97 12.09 6.90
N GLU A 121 9.56 11.38 7.86
CA GLU A 121 8.90 10.44 8.78
C GLU A 121 8.11 9.33 8.06
N ILE A 122 8.58 8.90 6.88
CA ILE A 122 7.93 7.81 6.15
C ILE A 122 8.21 6.46 6.81
N LYS A 123 7.20 5.61 6.81
CA LYS A 123 7.27 4.22 7.30
C LYS A 123 7.82 3.27 6.22
N TYR A 124 7.54 3.57 4.95
CA TYR A 124 7.91 2.71 3.83
C TYR A 124 8.73 3.45 2.78
N GLY A 125 9.84 2.83 2.36
CA GLY A 125 10.59 3.22 1.18
C GLY A 125 10.48 2.12 0.11
N ILE A 126 9.85 2.42 -1.04
CA ILE A 126 9.50 1.41 -2.06
C ILE A 126 10.23 1.72 -3.37
N ILE A 127 10.99 0.76 -3.90
CA ILE A 127 11.51 0.86 -5.28
C ILE A 127 10.38 0.49 -6.24
N PRO A 128 9.95 1.43 -7.12
CA PRO A 128 8.71 1.25 -7.89
C PRO A 128 8.86 0.35 -9.12
N ILE A 129 10.08 0.09 -9.58
CA ILE A 129 10.30 -0.62 -10.83
C ILE A 129 11.68 -1.26 -10.89
N THR A 130 11.78 -2.46 -11.51
CA THR A 130 13.08 -3.06 -11.84
C THR A 130 13.77 -2.21 -12.90
N PRO A 131 15.01 -1.72 -12.68
CA PRO A 131 15.76 -0.99 -13.70
C PRO A 131 16.03 -1.83 -14.95
N GLU A 132 16.02 -1.20 -16.11
CA GLU A 132 16.13 -1.87 -17.41
C GLU A 132 17.34 -2.82 -17.52
N LYS A 133 18.48 -2.39 -16.99
CA LYS A 133 19.72 -3.19 -16.97
C LYS A 133 19.59 -4.56 -16.32
N TYR A 134 18.60 -4.78 -15.46
CA TYR A 134 18.35 -6.05 -14.77
C TYR A 134 17.25 -6.90 -15.42
N ARG A 135 16.52 -6.37 -16.43
CA ARG A 135 15.34 -7.05 -16.99
C ARG A 135 15.66 -8.07 -18.07
N GLN A 136 16.90 -8.13 -18.54
CA GLN A 136 17.29 -8.86 -19.76
C GLN A 136 17.48 -10.36 -19.52
N SER A 137 17.64 -10.82 -18.28
CA SER A 137 17.87 -12.23 -17.94
C SER A 137 17.43 -12.55 -16.52
N ILE A 138 17.23 -13.83 -16.21
CA ILE A 138 17.00 -14.30 -14.85
C ILE A 138 18.19 -14.02 -13.93
N SER A 139 19.43 -14.05 -14.47
CA SER A 139 20.61 -13.61 -13.70
C SER A 139 20.48 -12.15 -13.29
N GLY A 140 20.07 -11.26 -14.20
CA GLY A 140 19.87 -9.85 -13.89
C GLY A 140 18.82 -9.63 -12.77
N TYR A 141 17.75 -10.41 -12.75
CA TYR A 141 16.77 -10.35 -11.65
C TYR A 141 17.35 -10.83 -10.33
N ARG A 142 18.28 -11.80 -10.33
CA ARG A 142 19.00 -12.20 -9.10
C ARG A 142 19.93 -11.09 -8.60
N ASP A 143 20.66 -10.46 -9.52
CA ASP A 143 21.56 -9.33 -9.20
C ASP A 143 20.73 -8.16 -8.62
N PHE A 144 19.52 -7.95 -9.15
CA PHE A 144 18.59 -6.95 -8.60
C PHE A 144 18.07 -7.35 -7.22
N ALA A 145 17.77 -8.63 -6.97
CA ALA A 145 17.40 -9.11 -5.64
C ALA A 145 18.52 -8.90 -4.62
N GLU A 146 19.77 -9.12 -5.01
CA GLU A 146 20.94 -8.82 -4.17
C GLU A 146 21.05 -7.32 -3.85
N TYR A 147 20.84 -6.45 -4.85
CA TYR A 147 20.77 -5.01 -4.63
C TYR A 147 19.66 -4.65 -3.64
N LEU A 148 18.45 -5.20 -3.82
CA LEU A 148 17.33 -4.97 -2.91
C LEU A 148 17.66 -5.42 -1.48
N ASN A 149 18.32 -6.57 -1.30
CA ASN A 149 18.74 -7.04 0.01
C ASN A 149 19.69 -6.07 0.70
N LYS A 150 20.73 -5.60 0.00
CA LYS A 150 21.71 -4.64 0.54
C LYS A 150 21.06 -3.31 0.94
N VAL A 151 20.16 -2.80 0.10
CA VAL A 151 19.42 -1.57 0.41
C VAL A 151 18.46 -1.79 1.57
N GLY A 152 17.70 -2.90 1.54
CA GLY A 152 16.72 -3.22 2.56
C GLY A 152 17.33 -3.42 3.95
N GLU A 153 18.53 -4.00 4.04
CA GLU A 153 19.28 -4.10 5.30
C GLU A 153 19.53 -2.72 5.91
N LYS A 154 20.00 -1.76 5.11
CA LYS A 154 20.27 -0.38 5.57
C LYS A 154 19.01 0.37 5.99
N PHE A 155 17.93 0.22 5.25
CA PHE A 155 16.63 0.79 5.62
C PHE A 155 16.11 0.18 6.93
N ASN A 156 16.25 -1.15 7.10
CA ASN A 156 15.84 -1.84 8.32
C ASN A 156 16.64 -1.40 9.55
N GLU A 157 17.96 -1.17 9.42
CA GLU A 157 18.82 -0.59 10.49
C GLU A 157 18.29 0.79 10.94
N SER A 158 17.61 1.53 10.04
CA SER A 158 17.05 2.86 10.30
C SER A 158 15.58 2.82 10.74
N GLY A 159 15.00 1.63 10.90
CA GLY A 159 13.60 1.45 11.29
C GLY A 159 12.58 1.69 10.18
N ILE A 160 13.02 1.86 8.93
CA ILE A 160 12.15 2.05 7.77
C ILE A 160 11.94 0.70 7.06
N ILE A 161 10.70 0.37 6.75
CA ILE A 161 10.35 -0.84 5.99
C ILE A 161 10.69 -0.58 4.52
N PHE A 162 11.56 -1.42 3.96
CA PHE A 162 11.94 -1.33 2.56
C PHE A 162 11.22 -2.36 1.71
N GLY A 163 10.81 -1.97 0.50
CA GLY A 163 10.08 -2.85 -0.38
C GLY A 163 10.25 -2.60 -1.87
N PHE A 164 9.61 -3.48 -2.62
CA PHE A 164 9.58 -3.46 -4.09
C PHE A 164 8.15 -3.53 -4.61
N HIS A 165 7.84 -2.71 -5.62
CA HIS A 165 6.55 -2.66 -6.31
C HIS A 165 6.66 -3.30 -7.71
N ASN A 166 5.65 -4.09 -8.09
CA ASN A 166 5.61 -4.79 -9.37
C ASN A 166 4.87 -4.04 -10.47
N HIS A 167 5.25 -4.37 -11.70
CA HIS A 167 4.49 -4.11 -12.93
C HIS A 167 4.15 -5.44 -13.63
N ASP A 168 3.44 -5.38 -14.75
CA ASP A 168 3.01 -6.57 -15.51
C ASP A 168 4.17 -7.39 -16.09
N PHE A 169 5.22 -6.72 -16.56
CA PHE A 169 6.33 -7.40 -17.24
C PHE A 169 7.12 -8.38 -16.35
N GLN A 170 7.09 -8.24 -15.02
CA GLN A 170 7.72 -9.22 -14.13
C GLN A 170 6.97 -10.56 -14.06
N PHE A 171 5.75 -10.62 -14.56
CA PHE A 171 4.97 -11.86 -14.62
C PHE A 171 5.10 -12.58 -15.96
N ASN A 172 5.69 -11.95 -16.99
CA ASN A 172 6.01 -12.59 -18.25
C ASN A 172 7.15 -13.60 -18.08
N ARG A 173 7.03 -14.76 -18.72
CA ARG A 173 8.11 -15.77 -18.68
C ARG A 173 9.37 -15.27 -19.35
N LEU A 174 10.49 -15.37 -18.63
CA LEU A 174 11.84 -15.11 -19.10
C LEU A 174 12.68 -16.35 -18.78
N GLU A 175 13.34 -16.96 -19.78
CA GLU A 175 14.12 -18.18 -19.60
C GLU A 175 13.32 -19.29 -18.85
N ASN A 176 12.04 -19.45 -19.22
CA ASN A 176 11.09 -20.38 -18.61
C ASN A 176 10.78 -20.16 -17.12
N LYS A 177 11.15 -19.01 -16.54
CA LYS A 177 10.86 -18.63 -15.15
C LYS A 177 10.03 -17.36 -15.11
N ILE A 178 9.42 -17.09 -13.97
CA ILE A 178 8.67 -15.85 -13.69
C ILE A 178 9.59 -14.92 -12.89
N PRO A 179 10.00 -13.77 -13.45
CA PRO A 179 10.91 -12.82 -12.79
C PRO A 179 10.44 -12.37 -11.41
N TYR A 180 9.14 -12.14 -11.22
CA TYR A 180 8.59 -11.76 -9.92
C TYR A 180 8.84 -12.83 -8.84
N GLU A 181 8.69 -14.10 -9.20
CA GLU A 181 8.98 -15.21 -8.27
C GLU A 181 10.48 -15.31 -7.95
N ILE A 182 11.35 -14.97 -8.91
CA ILE A 182 12.80 -14.90 -8.64
C ILE A 182 13.09 -13.83 -7.58
N LEU A 183 12.46 -12.65 -7.69
CA LEU A 183 12.61 -11.60 -6.66
C LEU A 183 12.10 -12.08 -5.30
N LEU A 184 10.93 -12.70 -5.23
CA LEU A 184 10.35 -13.24 -3.99
C LEU A 184 11.25 -14.29 -3.33
N GLN A 185 11.90 -15.18 -4.14
CA GLN A 185 12.75 -16.29 -3.67
C GLN A 185 14.14 -15.83 -3.26
N HIS A 186 14.71 -14.80 -3.91
CA HIS A 186 16.09 -14.35 -3.70
C HIS A 186 16.21 -13.10 -2.81
N THR A 187 15.10 -12.52 -2.37
CA THR A 187 15.10 -11.42 -1.40
C THR A 187 14.83 -11.94 0.02
N MET A 188 15.54 -11.37 1.00
CA MET A 188 15.43 -11.73 2.40
C MET A 188 14.16 -11.13 3.02
N PRO A 189 13.24 -11.92 3.60
CA PRO A 189 11.96 -11.41 4.14
C PRO A 189 12.09 -10.36 5.23
N ASN A 190 13.19 -10.39 5.98
CA ASN A 190 13.46 -9.42 7.05
C ASN A 190 13.89 -8.05 6.50
N PHE A 191 14.42 -8.00 5.28
CA PHE A 191 14.95 -6.78 4.69
C PHE A 191 14.07 -6.21 3.59
N VAL A 192 13.37 -7.09 2.84
CA VAL A 192 12.60 -6.69 1.66
C VAL A 192 11.17 -7.20 1.76
N THR A 193 10.22 -6.29 1.76
CA THR A 193 8.80 -6.61 1.56
C THR A 193 8.38 -6.33 0.11
N PHE A 194 7.15 -6.71 -0.22
CA PHE A 194 6.57 -6.40 -1.52
C PHE A 194 5.33 -5.54 -1.34
N GLN A 195 5.26 -4.48 -2.15
CA GLN A 195 4.03 -3.76 -2.42
C GLN A 195 3.42 -4.38 -3.67
N MET A 196 2.42 -5.27 -3.48
CA MET A 196 1.77 -5.92 -4.62
C MET A 196 0.80 -4.94 -5.28
N ASP A 197 1.07 -4.58 -6.52
CA ASP A 197 0.09 -3.89 -7.35
C ASP A 197 -0.85 -4.91 -7.97
N LEU A 198 -2.12 -4.87 -7.54
CA LEU A 198 -3.14 -5.85 -7.90
C LEU A 198 -3.54 -5.75 -9.37
N TYR A 199 -3.58 -4.54 -9.94
CA TYR A 199 -3.85 -4.32 -11.36
C TYR A 199 -2.73 -4.90 -12.23
N TRP A 200 -1.47 -4.55 -11.93
CA TRP A 200 -0.36 -5.01 -12.74
C TRP A 200 -0.13 -6.51 -12.62
N ALA A 201 -0.35 -7.10 -11.44
CA ALA A 201 -0.29 -8.54 -11.25
C ALA A 201 -1.36 -9.25 -12.11
N THR A 202 -2.61 -8.82 -12.01
CA THR A 202 -3.73 -9.39 -12.80
C THR A 202 -3.53 -9.18 -14.30
N LYS A 203 -3.11 -7.98 -14.72
CA LYS A 203 -2.82 -7.67 -16.13
C LYS A 203 -1.68 -8.53 -16.69
N GLY A 204 -0.67 -8.82 -15.88
CA GLY A 204 0.44 -9.72 -16.22
C GLY A 204 0.07 -11.22 -16.19
N GLY A 205 -1.21 -11.54 -15.94
CA GLY A 205 -1.70 -12.93 -15.90
C GLY A 205 -1.42 -13.68 -14.61
N ALA A 206 -1.00 -12.98 -13.53
CA ALA A 206 -0.82 -13.58 -12.22
C ALA A 206 -2.13 -13.54 -11.41
N ASP A 207 -2.30 -14.53 -10.55
CA ASP A 207 -3.36 -14.56 -9.55
C ASP A 207 -2.82 -14.06 -8.21
N PRO A 208 -3.29 -12.88 -7.71
CA PRO A 208 -2.88 -12.36 -6.42
C PRO A 208 -3.15 -13.32 -5.25
N ILE A 209 -4.26 -14.06 -5.29
CA ILE A 209 -4.63 -15.04 -4.25
C ILE A 209 -3.61 -16.18 -4.22
N TYR A 210 -3.24 -16.70 -5.39
CA TYR A 210 -2.21 -17.73 -5.49
C TYR A 210 -0.86 -17.22 -4.93
N LEU A 211 -0.44 -16.00 -5.29
CA LEU A 211 0.82 -15.43 -4.83
C LEU A 211 0.85 -15.24 -3.31
N ILE A 212 -0.25 -14.74 -2.72
CA ILE A 212 -0.36 -14.53 -1.27
C ILE A 212 -0.23 -15.86 -0.52
N ASN A 213 -0.92 -16.91 -0.99
CA ASN A 213 -0.86 -18.22 -0.36
C ASN A 213 0.51 -18.90 -0.54
N LYS A 214 1.18 -18.68 -1.68
CA LYS A 214 2.50 -19.26 -1.96
C LYS A 214 3.64 -18.59 -1.18
N TYR A 215 3.50 -17.28 -0.92
CA TYR A 215 4.51 -16.45 -0.27
C TYR A 215 3.94 -15.67 0.93
N PRO A 216 3.49 -16.37 2.00
CA PRO A 216 2.84 -15.73 3.14
C PRO A 216 3.79 -14.74 3.84
N GLY A 217 3.23 -13.63 4.34
CA GLY A 217 3.95 -12.58 5.07
C GLY A 217 4.81 -11.65 4.22
N ARG A 218 4.86 -11.85 2.88
CA ARG A 218 5.73 -11.07 2.00
C ARG A 218 5.12 -9.77 1.50
N PHE A 219 3.80 -9.58 1.60
CA PHE A 219 3.07 -8.47 0.95
C PHE A 219 2.54 -7.50 2.00
N LYS A 220 3.44 -6.69 2.59
CA LYS A 220 3.05 -5.73 3.65
C LYS A 220 2.27 -4.52 3.14
N SER A 221 2.27 -4.29 1.84
CA SER A 221 1.52 -3.21 1.22
C SER A 221 0.87 -3.66 -0.09
N PHE A 222 -0.29 -3.06 -0.43
CA PHE A 222 -0.92 -3.22 -1.73
C PHE A 222 -1.06 -1.87 -2.44
N HIS A 223 -0.86 -1.87 -3.77
CA HIS A 223 -1.50 -0.89 -4.64
C HIS A 223 -2.84 -1.43 -5.10
N VAL A 224 -3.89 -0.71 -4.70
CA VAL A 224 -5.27 -1.04 -5.03
C VAL A 224 -5.65 -0.26 -6.29
N LYS A 225 -5.54 -0.95 -7.42
CA LYS A 225 -5.95 -0.51 -8.75
C LYS A 225 -6.86 -1.56 -9.35
N ASP A 226 -7.78 -1.15 -10.21
CA ASP A 226 -8.71 -2.05 -10.87
C ASP A 226 -8.56 -2.02 -12.39
N LEU A 227 -9.07 -3.05 -13.07
CA LEU A 227 -9.11 -3.13 -14.53
C LEU A 227 -10.47 -3.65 -14.99
N ASP A 228 -10.90 -3.19 -16.16
CA ASP A 228 -12.10 -3.68 -16.83
C ASP A 228 -11.84 -5.00 -17.59
N LYS A 229 -12.90 -5.56 -18.18
CA LYS A 229 -12.83 -6.80 -18.97
C LYS A 229 -11.93 -6.70 -20.20
N SER A 230 -11.59 -5.49 -20.63
CA SER A 230 -10.70 -5.20 -21.76
C SER A 230 -9.27 -4.87 -21.29
N TYR A 231 -8.96 -5.11 -20.02
CA TYR A 231 -7.65 -4.82 -19.38
C TYR A 231 -7.29 -3.33 -19.33
N ASN A 232 -8.25 -2.42 -19.48
CA ASN A 232 -8.06 -1.00 -19.23
C ASN A 232 -8.20 -0.69 -17.74
N ARG A 233 -7.60 0.41 -17.31
CA ARG A 233 -7.73 0.89 -15.93
C ARG A 233 -9.17 1.30 -15.63
N ALA A 234 -9.67 0.88 -14.48
CA ALA A 234 -10.99 1.22 -13.94
C ALA A 234 -10.84 1.82 -12.53
N SER A 235 -11.80 2.62 -12.09
CA SER A 235 -11.86 3.01 -10.69
C SER A 235 -12.11 1.77 -9.83
N VAL A 236 -11.52 1.73 -8.64
CA VAL A 236 -11.62 0.58 -7.74
C VAL A 236 -13.08 0.22 -7.46
N GLY A 237 -13.42 -1.04 -7.65
CA GLY A 237 -14.78 -1.56 -7.54
C GLY A 237 -15.64 -1.41 -8.80
N SER A 238 -15.11 -0.83 -9.88
CA SER A 238 -15.81 -0.73 -11.17
C SER A 238 -15.27 -1.71 -12.21
N GLY A 239 -14.24 -2.47 -11.86
CA GLY A 239 -13.59 -3.45 -12.74
C GLY A 239 -13.93 -4.90 -12.39
N VAL A 240 -12.94 -5.79 -12.57
CA VAL A 240 -13.10 -7.24 -12.43
C VAL A 240 -12.29 -7.87 -11.30
N ILE A 241 -11.45 -7.11 -10.60
CA ILE A 241 -10.64 -7.65 -9.50
C ILE A 241 -11.52 -7.92 -8.29
N ASP A 242 -11.48 -9.15 -7.76
CA ASP A 242 -12.20 -9.51 -6.53
C ASP A 242 -11.39 -9.07 -5.29
N PHE A 243 -11.49 -7.79 -4.98
CA PHE A 243 -10.84 -7.21 -3.80
C PHE A 243 -11.27 -7.87 -2.50
N LYS A 244 -12.54 -8.29 -2.39
CA LYS A 244 -13.03 -8.95 -1.18
C LYS A 244 -12.27 -10.23 -0.89
N SER A 245 -12.10 -11.10 -1.88
CA SER A 245 -11.35 -12.35 -1.72
C SER A 245 -9.86 -12.08 -1.42
N ILE A 246 -9.25 -11.08 -2.04
CA ILE A 246 -7.86 -10.71 -1.79
C ILE A 246 -7.69 -10.16 -0.36
N PHE A 247 -8.53 -9.22 0.08
CA PHE A 247 -8.45 -8.63 1.42
C PHE A 247 -8.79 -9.62 2.54
N ASN A 248 -9.59 -10.66 2.27
CA ASN A 248 -9.79 -11.76 3.21
C ASN A 248 -8.50 -12.52 3.54
N LEU A 249 -7.48 -12.42 2.69
CA LEU A 249 -6.14 -12.97 2.93
C LEU A 249 -5.15 -11.97 3.53
N LYS A 250 -5.60 -10.80 4.01
CA LYS A 250 -4.71 -9.75 4.54
C LYS A 250 -3.76 -10.24 5.64
N GLN A 251 -4.21 -11.14 6.51
CA GLN A 251 -3.37 -11.73 7.56
C GLN A 251 -2.32 -12.68 6.95
N VAL A 252 -2.69 -13.48 5.96
CA VAL A 252 -1.76 -14.37 5.25
C VAL A 252 -0.73 -13.57 4.47
N ALA A 253 -1.15 -12.49 3.82
CA ALA A 253 -0.27 -11.57 3.10
C ALA A 253 0.73 -10.86 4.04
N GLY A 254 0.36 -10.67 5.31
CA GLY A 254 1.05 -9.79 6.25
C GLY A 254 0.77 -8.32 5.97
N LEU A 255 -0.40 -8.02 5.35
CA LEU A 255 -0.80 -6.67 4.93
C LEU A 255 -0.89 -5.73 6.13
N MET A 256 -0.24 -4.59 6.02
CA MET A 256 -0.25 -3.53 7.02
C MET A 256 -0.95 -2.28 6.50
N ASP A 257 -0.69 -1.90 5.25
CA ASP A 257 -1.21 -0.68 4.64
C ASP A 257 -1.51 -0.90 3.15
N TYR A 258 -2.36 -0.07 2.55
CA TYR A 258 -2.62 -0.11 1.13
C TYR A 258 -2.93 1.29 0.59
N PHE A 259 -2.64 1.49 -0.70
CA PHE A 259 -2.77 2.78 -1.37
C PHE A 259 -3.55 2.62 -2.67
N VAL A 260 -4.59 3.43 -2.84
CA VAL A 260 -5.30 3.55 -4.12
C VAL A 260 -4.40 4.27 -5.11
N GLU A 261 -4.30 3.77 -6.32
CA GLU A 261 -3.66 4.47 -7.42
C GLU A 261 -4.51 4.37 -8.69
N ASP A 262 -4.89 5.51 -9.27
CA ASP A 262 -5.69 5.58 -10.50
C ASP A 262 -5.19 6.72 -11.40
N PHE A 263 -4.06 6.49 -12.07
CA PHE A 263 -3.50 7.45 -13.02
C PHE A 263 -4.06 7.21 -14.42
N ARG A 264 -4.93 8.10 -14.89
CA ARG A 264 -5.49 8.16 -16.26
C ARG A 264 -5.45 9.61 -16.75
N PRO A 265 -4.48 10.02 -17.58
CA PRO A 265 -4.21 11.41 -17.89
C PRO A 265 -5.38 12.16 -18.56
N ASP A 266 -6.26 11.43 -19.28
CA ASP A 266 -7.34 12.01 -20.09
C ASP A 266 -8.67 12.16 -19.33
N GLN A 267 -8.69 11.99 -18.00
CA GLN A 267 -9.91 12.02 -17.19
C GLN A 267 -9.70 12.81 -15.89
N GLU A 268 -10.82 13.30 -15.30
CA GLU A 268 -10.80 14.00 -14.02
C GLU A 268 -10.30 13.09 -12.89
N PRO A 269 -9.08 13.30 -12.36
CA PRO A 269 -8.45 12.35 -11.44
C PRO A 269 -9.15 12.31 -10.07
N PHE A 270 -9.64 13.46 -9.58
CA PHE A 270 -10.26 13.53 -8.26
C PHE A 270 -11.57 12.77 -8.17
N GLU A 271 -12.42 12.84 -9.20
CA GLU A 271 -13.68 12.06 -9.26
C GLU A 271 -13.42 10.55 -9.22
N LYS A 272 -12.36 10.08 -9.88
CA LYS A 272 -11.98 8.67 -9.89
C LYS A 272 -11.48 8.22 -8.52
N LEU A 273 -10.66 9.03 -7.89
CA LEU A 273 -10.16 8.78 -6.54
C LEU A 273 -11.30 8.80 -5.52
N GLU A 274 -12.28 9.70 -5.67
CA GLU A 274 -13.46 9.75 -4.82
C GLU A 274 -14.35 8.50 -4.99
N LYS A 275 -14.56 8.02 -6.22
CA LYS A 275 -15.28 6.77 -6.49
C LYS A 275 -14.57 5.58 -5.83
N SER A 276 -13.26 5.48 -6.00
CA SER A 276 -12.43 4.42 -5.40
C SER A 276 -12.44 4.50 -3.86
N PHE A 277 -12.35 5.70 -3.31
CA PHE A 277 -12.47 5.95 -1.88
C PHE A 277 -13.83 5.47 -1.35
N ASN A 278 -14.93 5.90 -1.97
CA ASN A 278 -16.29 5.55 -1.53
C ASN A 278 -16.54 4.05 -1.57
N TYR A 279 -16.06 3.35 -2.60
CA TYR A 279 -16.16 1.89 -2.69
C TYR A 279 -15.45 1.20 -1.51
N LEU A 280 -14.19 1.52 -1.26
CA LEU A 280 -13.41 0.92 -0.18
C LEU A 280 -13.93 1.32 1.20
N TYR A 281 -14.26 2.59 1.39
CA TYR A 281 -14.76 3.10 2.67
C TYR A 281 -16.07 2.42 3.10
N ASN A 282 -16.96 2.15 2.14
CA ASN A 282 -18.24 1.49 2.39
C ASN A 282 -18.16 -0.05 2.39
N SER A 283 -17.03 -0.64 1.99
CA SER A 283 -16.84 -2.09 2.00
C SER A 283 -16.76 -2.65 3.43
N ASP A 284 -16.99 -3.94 3.61
CA ASP A 284 -16.85 -4.66 4.87
C ASP A 284 -15.47 -5.35 5.03
N PHE A 285 -14.63 -5.31 4.01
CA PHE A 285 -13.34 -6.02 3.94
C PHE A 285 -12.11 -5.11 4.01
N ALA A 286 -12.20 -3.87 3.59
CA ALA A 286 -11.08 -2.92 3.55
C ALA A 286 -10.91 -2.16 4.88
N SER A 287 -10.74 -2.88 5.99
CA SER A 287 -10.57 -2.31 7.34
C SER A 287 -9.34 -2.90 8.02
#